data_24c2099812dcc44c113205b41cd8e411
#
_entry.id   24c2099812dcc44c113205b41cd8e411
#
_cell.length_a   1.000
_cell.length_b   1.000
_cell.length_c   1.000
_cell.angle_alpha   90.00
_cell.angle_beta   90.00
_cell.angle_gamma   90.00
#
_symmetry.space_group_name_H-M   'P 1'
#
loop_
_entity.id
_entity.type
_entity.pdbx_description
1 polymer ?
#
loop_
_entity_poly.entity_id
_entity_poly.type
_entity_poly.pdbx_seq_one_letter_code
_entity_poly.pdbx_strand_id
1 'polypeptide(L)'
;MLNALLLTVLSALAVGESQSVKVDDRTDVKITLRKDGMQVNWDCAESNMKYVREYYKSNKFRWDFYKGETLDCYLSPHSGAKSKVVAYPAYRIMANPGNYFFRAFLAVSRPNTAVRHSITLKDDGWQAEWFFPFASLETFDFRKNSKKNTTFQPGVNWAFKFSRRSQTTGKTVVTQSPVVVVSIPAEVIDPYRQVLFASLNSDKKGNGVIISAALRNTSAKEFTGKVKFYLHSGKDIKVVATQNVRLPAKGAFRVSSPVDLPELAVKFNVHLEVVDQEDRPVRISADIPIENPWVDF
;
A
#
# COMPACT_ATOMS: atom_id res chain seq x y z
N MET A 1 6.99 -37.39 -6.50
CA MET A 1 6.46 -36.05 -6.19
C MET A 1 7.25 -35.50 -5.02
N LEU A 2 8.30 -34.70 -5.31
CA LEU A 2 9.08 -34.02 -4.27
C LEU A 2 8.22 -32.90 -3.66
N ASN A 3 7.82 -33.05 -2.40
CA ASN A 3 7.32 -31.95 -1.59
C ASN A 3 8.47 -30.95 -1.41
N ALA A 4 8.47 -29.90 -2.22
CA ALA A 4 9.34 -28.76 -1.99
C ALA A 4 8.94 -28.18 -0.62
N LEU A 5 9.78 -28.40 0.39
CA LEU A 5 9.71 -27.70 1.66
C LEU A 5 9.81 -26.21 1.33
N LEU A 6 8.69 -25.47 1.43
CA LEU A 6 8.71 -24.01 1.39
C LEU A 6 9.48 -23.54 2.63
N LEU A 7 10.75 -23.24 2.46
CA LEU A 7 11.58 -22.69 3.53
C LEU A 7 11.05 -21.28 3.84
N THR A 8 10.46 -21.10 5.00
CA THR A 8 10.10 -19.76 5.49
C THR A 8 11.35 -19.20 6.15
N VAL A 9 11.90 -18.12 5.59
CA VAL A 9 13.01 -17.41 6.19
C VAL A 9 12.44 -16.39 7.17
N LEU A 10 12.73 -16.54 8.46
CA LEU A 10 12.35 -15.61 9.51
C LEU A 10 13.57 -14.76 9.86
N SER A 11 13.46 -13.43 9.72
CA SER A 11 14.49 -12.47 10.13
C SER A 11 13.88 -11.40 11.01
N ALA A 12 14.54 -11.12 12.13
CA ALA A 12 14.30 -9.92 12.92
C ALA A 12 15.20 -8.81 12.37
N LEU A 13 14.65 -7.67 12.01
CA LEU A 13 15.41 -6.52 11.52
C LEU A 13 15.35 -5.39 12.53
N ALA A 14 16.48 -4.75 12.78
CA ALA A 14 16.51 -3.44 13.39
C ALA A 14 16.30 -2.33 12.33
N VAL A 15 15.95 -1.13 12.77
CA VAL A 15 15.79 0.01 11.86
C VAL A 15 17.09 0.29 11.11
N GLY A 16 17.02 0.35 9.79
CA GLY A 16 18.16 0.49 8.89
C GLY A 16 18.76 -0.83 8.42
N GLU A 17 18.44 -1.95 9.05
CA GLU A 17 18.88 -3.26 8.60
C GLU A 17 18.07 -3.77 7.41
N SER A 18 18.67 -4.69 6.68
CA SER A 18 18.09 -5.23 5.45
C SER A 18 18.25 -6.74 5.36
N GLN A 19 17.26 -7.37 4.75
CA GLN A 19 17.29 -8.76 4.33
C GLN A 19 17.28 -8.86 2.81
N SER A 20 18.23 -9.62 2.25
CA SER A 20 18.25 -9.94 0.83
C SER A 20 17.49 -11.22 0.54
N VAL A 21 16.76 -11.25 -0.56
CA VAL A 21 15.95 -12.37 -1.04
C VAL A 21 16.26 -12.58 -2.52
N LYS A 22 16.69 -13.77 -2.88
CA LYS A 22 16.90 -14.14 -4.28
C LYS A 22 15.59 -14.70 -4.86
N VAL A 23 15.11 -14.10 -5.94
CA VAL A 23 13.92 -14.59 -6.66
C VAL A 23 14.33 -15.58 -7.75
N ASP A 24 15.38 -15.24 -8.48
CA ASP A 24 16.06 -16.10 -9.47
C ASP A 24 17.50 -15.61 -9.68
N ASP A 25 18.22 -16.19 -10.65
CA ASP A 25 19.63 -15.85 -10.92
C ASP A 25 19.83 -14.42 -11.44
N ARG A 26 18.76 -13.75 -11.84
CA ARG A 26 18.77 -12.40 -12.41
C ARG A 26 17.98 -11.38 -11.59
N THR A 27 17.46 -11.80 -10.42
CA THR A 27 16.56 -10.95 -9.64
C THR A 27 16.83 -11.06 -8.17
N ASP A 28 17.32 -9.98 -7.61
CA ASP A 28 17.52 -9.81 -6.19
C ASP A 28 16.53 -8.81 -5.62
N VAL A 29 16.05 -9.09 -4.40
CA VAL A 29 15.18 -8.20 -3.65
C VAL A 29 15.82 -7.90 -2.30
N LYS A 30 15.84 -6.64 -1.93
CA LYS A 30 16.30 -6.19 -0.63
C LYS A 30 15.15 -5.54 0.14
N ILE A 31 14.80 -6.12 1.28
CA ILE A 31 13.81 -5.58 2.21
C ILE A 31 14.56 -4.83 3.31
N THR A 32 14.25 -3.57 3.52
CA THR A 32 14.87 -2.72 4.54
C THR A 32 13.81 -2.20 5.50
N LEU A 33 14.02 -2.41 6.81
CA LEU A 33 13.18 -1.79 7.82
C LEU A 33 13.56 -0.31 7.98
N ARG A 34 12.59 0.57 7.77
CA ARG A 34 12.69 2.01 8.04
C ARG A 34 11.90 2.35 9.30
N LYS A 35 12.16 3.52 9.87
CA LYS A 35 11.45 4.00 11.06
C LYS A 35 9.93 4.12 10.86
N ASP A 36 9.49 4.40 9.64
CA ASP A 36 8.11 4.70 9.27
C ASP A 36 7.48 3.72 8.26
N GLY A 37 8.22 2.65 7.89
CA GLY A 37 7.73 1.70 6.91
C GLY A 37 8.74 0.64 6.49
N MET A 38 8.37 -0.13 5.48
CA MET A 38 9.20 -1.13 4.84
C MET A 38 9.56 -0.66 3.43
N GLN A 39 10.84 -0.63 3.12
CA GLN A 39 11.37 -0.37 1.79
C GLN A 39 11.72 -1.70 1.11
N VAL A 40 11.27 -1.87 -0.12
CA VAL A 40 11.56 -3.05 -0.96
C VAL A 40 12.23 -2.58 -2.23
N ASN A 41 13.48 -2.95 -2.41
CA ASN A 41 14.26 -2.65 -3.59
C ASN A 41 14.44 -3.91 -4.43
N TRP A 42 14.13 -3.81 -5.71
CA TRP A 42 14.34 -4.86 -6.69
C TRP A 42 15.50 -4.49 -7.60
N ASP A 43 16.36 -5.45 -7.88
CA ASP A 43 17.43 -5.35 -8.88
C ASP A 43 17.27 -6.49 -9.87
N CYS A 44 16.93 -6.15 -11.11
CA CYS A 44 16.57 -7.08 -12.16
C CYS A 44 17.56 -6.98 -13.31
N ALA A 45 18.47 -7.93 -13.41
CA ALA A 45 19.33 -8.05 -14.58
C ALA A 45 18.51 -8.50 -15.80
N GLU A 46 18.78 -7.87 -16.95
CA GLU A 46 18.11 -8.17 -18.22
C GLU A 46 19.04 -7.91 -19.40
N SER A 47 19.35 -8.96 -20.13
CA SER A 47 20.30 -8.90 -21.25
C SER A 47 19.73 -8.21 -22.49
N ASN A 48 18.40 -8.11 -22.62
CA ASN A 48 17.74 -7.51 -23.77
C ASN A 48 17.00 -6.22 -23.41
N MET A 49 17.68 -5.28 -22.77
CA MET A 49 17.11 -3.98 -22.40
C MET A 49 16.67 -3.15 -23.59
N LYS A 50 17.23 -3.38 -24.78
CA LYS A 50 16.73 -2.74 -26.01
C LYS A 50 15.27 -3.13 -26.27
N TYR A 51 14.96 -4.43 -26.23
CA TYR A 51 13.58 -4.93 -26.39
C TYR A 51 12.66 -4.37 -25.28
N VAL A 52 13.10 -4.38 -24.04
CA VAL A 52 12.31 -3.86 -22.91
C VAL A 52 11.96 -2.38 -23.12
N ARG A 53 12.94 -1.56 -23.50
CA ARG A 53 12.75 -0.12 -23.76
C ARG A 53 11.77 0.12 -24.91
N GLU A 54 11.93 -0.59 -26.03
CA GLU A 54 11.06 -0.48 -27.20
C GLU A 54 9.63 -0.95 -26.88
N TYR A 55 9.46 -2.09 -26.21
CA TYR A 55 8.19 -2.62 -25.83
C TYR A 55 7.37 -1.63 -24.97
N TYR A 56 7.99 -1.09 -23.91
CA TYR A 56 7.29 -0.17 -23.01
C TYR A 56 7.17 1.26 -23.55
N LYS A 57 7.99 1.66 -24.52
CA LYS A 57 7.78 2.91 -25.26
C LYS A 57 6.45 2.92 -26.01
N SER A 58 6.06 1.78 -26.57
CA SER A 58 4.82 1.61 -27.34
C SER A 58 3.63 1.17 -26.49
N ASN A 59 3.85 0.60 -25.30
CA ASN A 59 2.83 -0.09 -24.49
C ASN A 59 2.72 0.47 -23.07
N LYS A 60 2.81 1.78 -22.88
CA LYS A 60 2.86 2.46 -21.56
C LYS A 60 1.67 2.19 -20.62
N PHE A 61 0.50 1.83 -21.12
CA PHE A 61 -0.76 1.83 -20.35
C PHE A 61 -1.65 0.63 -20.62
N ARG A 62 -1.10 -0.57 -20.80
CA ARG A 62 -1.97 -1.70 -21.12
C ARG A 62 -2.36 -2.51 -19.90
N TRP A 63 -3.60 -2.92 -19.89
CA TRP A 63 -4.23 -3.98 -19.11
C TRP A 63 -3.45 -5.30 -19.14
N ASP A 64 -2.53 -5.43 -20.07
CA ASP A 64 -1.70 -6.58 -20.37
C ASP A 64 -0.46 -6.64 -19.44
N PHE A 65 -0.62 -6.37 -18.15
CA PHE A 65 0.43 -6.59 -17.17
C PHE A 65 1.13 -7.93 -17.31
N TYR A 66 0.41 -8.89 -17.82
CA TYR A 66 0.88 -10.25 -17.97
C TYR A 66 1.65 -10.49 -19.28
N LYS A 67 1.79 -9.47 -20.13
CA LYS A 67 2.52 -9.55 -21.39
C LYS A 67 3.80 -8.69 -21.32
N GLY A 68 4.79 -9.13 -20.61
CA GLY A 68 6.06 -8.40 -20.51
C GLY A 68 6.78 -8.69 -19.22
N GLU A 69 7.78 -7.86 -18.93
CA GLU A 69 8.48 -7.88 -17.67
C GLU A 69 7.56 -7.37 -16.57
N THR A 70 7.38 -8.14 -15.50
CA THR A 70 6.53 -7.74 -14.38
C THR A 70 7.11 -8.25 -13.07
N LEU A 71 7.14 -7.38 -12.09
CA LEU A 71 7.38 -7.73 -10.68
C LEU A 71 6.05 -7.84 -9.96
N ASP A 72 5.91 -8.83 -9.10
CA ASP A 72 4.71 -9.10 -8.31
C ASP A 72 5.12 -9.42 -6.88
N CYS A 73 4.56 -8.71 -5.92
CA CYS A 73 4.75 -8.92 -4.50
C CYS A 73 3.41 -9.14 -3.81
N TYR A 74 3.31 -10.24 -3.11
CA TYR A 74 2.26 -10.45 -2.13
C TYR A 74 2.80 -10.08 -0.76
N LEU A 75 2.15 -9.14 -0.10
CA LEU A 75 2.49 -8.66 1.23
C LEU A 75 1.34 -8.92 2.19
N SER A 76 1.59 -9.64 3.27
CA SER A 76 0.67 -9.79 4.39
C SER A 76 1.27 -9.18 5.66
N PRO A 77 0.83 -7.97 6.04
CA PRO A 77 1.34 -7.30 7.23
C PRO A 77 0.68 -7.77 8.54
N HIS A 78 -0.15 -8.82 8.48
CA HIS A 78 -0.96 -9.29 9.60
C HIS A 78 -0.72 -10.75 9.97
N SER A 79 0.03 -11.49 9.14
CA SER A 79 0.19 -12.92 9.36
C SER A 79 1.28 -13.21 10.37
N GLY A 80 0.95 -14.00 11.36
CA GLY A 80 1.96 -14.76 12.09
C GLY A 80 2.65 -15.77 11.16
N ALA A 81 3.81 -16.26 11.56
CA ALA A 81 4.68 -17.18 10.83
C ALA A 81 4.05 -18.54 10.38
N LYS A 82 2.76 -18.73 10.55
CA LYS A 82 2.07 -20.02 10.39
C LYS A 82 1.53 -20.30 8.99
N SER A 83 1.59 -19.36 8.02
CA SER A 83 0.97 -19.64 6.72
C SER A 83 1.94 -20.15 5.68
N LYS A 84 1.64 -21.29 5.11
CA LYS A 84 2.32 -21.89 3.95
C LYS A 84 2.10 -21.06 2.65
N VAL A 85 1.18 -20.13 2.68
CA VAL A 85 0.85 -19.18 1.61
C VAL A 85 0.78 -17.85 2.29
N VAL A 86 1.17 -16.76 1.61
CA VAL A 86 0.97 -15.41 2.16
C VAL A 86 -0.46 -15.32 2.65
N ALA A 87 -0.61 -15.22 3.98
CA ALA A 87 -1.91 -15.36 4.61
C ALA A 87 -2.86 -14.25 4.15
N TYR A 88 -4.06 -14.63 3.95
CA TYR A 88 -5.14 -13.70 3.73
C TYR A 88 -5.48 -12.95 5.03
N PRO A 89 -5.62 -11.62 5.02
CA PRO A 89 -5.64 -10.72 3.87
C PRO A 89 -4.24 -10.30 3.38
N ALA A 90 -4.06 -10.23 2.07
CA ALA A 90 -2.80 -9.85 1.46
C ALA A 90 -2.97 -8.68 0.47
N TYR A 91 -1.96 -7.81 0.44
CA TYR A 91 -1.79 -6.83 -0.61
C TYR A 91 -1.07 -7.50 -1.78
N ARG A 92 -1.52 -7.23 -2.97
CA ARG A 92 -0.81 -7.55 -4.20
C ARG A 92 -0.34 -6.27 -4.86
N ILE A 93 0.95 -6.19 -5.08
CA ILE A 93 1.60 -5.03 -5.70
C ILE A 93 2.34 -5.52 -6.92
N MET A 94 2.12 -4.85 -8.04
CA MET A 94 2.77 -5.19 -9.30
C MET A 94 3.35 -3.93 -9.94
N ALA A 95 4.51 -4.07 -10.58
CA ALA A 95 5.13 -3.02 -11.37
C ALA A 95 5.81 -3.58 -12.62
N ASN A 96 5.98 -2.73 -13.62
CA ASN A 96 6.70 -3.07 -14.83
C ASN A 96 7.68 -1.94 -15.25
N PRO A 97 8.62 -2.20 -16.16
CA PRO A 97 9.57 -1.19 -16.64
C PRO A 97 8.95 0.06 -17.27
N GLY A 98 7.69 -0.01 -17.70
CA GLY A 98 6.92 1.14 -18.21
C GLY A 98 6.40 2.08 -17.14
N ASN A 99 6.83 1.91 -15.89
CA ASN A 99 6.39 2.66 -14.71
C ASN A 99 4.89 2.52 -14.43
N TYR A 100 4.30 1.40 -14.84
CA TYR A 100 2.95 1.07 -14.42
C TYR A 100 2.99 0.37 -13.06
N PHE A 101 2.18 0.84 -12.14
CA PHE A 101 2.13 0.36 -10.77
C PHE A 101 0.68 -0.01 -10.40
N PHE A 102 0.47 -1.28 -10.10
CA PHE A 102 -0.82 -1.82 -9.70
C PHE A 102 -0.81 -2.20 -8.23
N ARG A 103 -1.89 -1.89 -7.55
CA ARG A 103 -2.12 -2.20 -6.15
C ARG A 103 -3.49 -2.79 -5.97
N ALA A 104 -3.57 -3.91 -5.30
CA ALA A 104 -4.83 -4.54 -4.94
C ALA A 104 -4.77 -5.05 -3.51
N PHE A 105 -5.91 -5.08 -2.86
CA PHE A 105 -6.12 -5.82 -1.63
C PHE A 105 -7.27 -6.79 -1.86
N LEU A 106 -7.04 -8.07 -1.55
CA LEU A 106 -8.06 -9.10 -1.73
C LEU A 106 -8.66 -9.13 -3.15
N ALA A 107 -7.82 -8.99 -4.18
CA ALA A 107 -8.23 -8.93 -5.58
C ALA A 107 -9.09 -7.71 -5.98
N VAL A 108 -9.29 -6.75 -5.08
CA VAL A 108 -9.96 -5.49 -5.40
C VAL A 108 -8.91 -4.40 -5.63
N SER A 109 -8.86 -3.84 -6.85
CA SER A 109 -7.97 -2.72 -7.15
C SER A 109 -8.43 -1.49 -6.38
N ARG A 110 -7.49 -0.86 -5.63
CA ARG A 110 -7.77 0.38 -4.93
C ARG A 110 -6.51 1.23 -4.86
N PRO A 111 -6.61 2.50 -5.21
CA PRO A 111 -5.49 3.41 -5.02
C PRO A 111 -5.18 3.56 -3.53
N ASN A 112 -3.91 3.47 -3.20
CA ASN A 112 -3.36 3.88 -1.92
C ASN A 112 -2.22 4.85 -2.22
N THR A 113 -2.46 6.13 -2.01
CA THR A 113 -1.53 7.21 -2.35
C THR A 113 -0.27 7.20 -1.49
N ALA A 114 -0.34 6.62 -0.29
CA ALA A 114 0.79 6.60 0.62
C ALA A 114 1.88 5.58 0.23
N VAL A 115 1.55 4.55 -0.56
CA VAL A 115 2.56 3.63 -1.10
C VAL A 115 3.30 4.32 -2.24
N ARG A 116 4.59 4.57 -2.05
CA ARG A 116 5.46 5.21 -3.05
C ARG A 116 6.18 4.17 -3.88
N HIS A 117 6.42 4.48 -5.15
CA HIS A 117 7.21 3.63 -6.04
C HIS A 117 8.04 4.47 -6.99
N SER A 118 9.15 3.90 -7.44
CA SER A 118 9.95 4.40 -8.55
C SER A 118 10.49 3.25 -9.38
N ILE A 119 10.70 3.50 -10.67
CA ILE A 119 11.30 2.56 -11.62
C ILE A 119 12.48 3.26 -12.29
N THR A 120 13.62 2.60 -12.35
CA THR A 120 14.83 3.08 -13.01
C THR A 120 15.30 2.05 -14.01
N LEU A 121 15.43 2.46 -15.28
CA LEU A 121 16.00 1.62 -16.34
C LEU A 121 17.51 1.83 -16.41
N LYS A 122 18.25 0.72 -16.41
CA LYS A 122 19.72 0.65 -16.59
C LYS A 122 20.05 0.06 -17.97
N ASP A 123 21.31 -0.01 -18.33
CA ASP A 123 21.72 -0.60 -19.61
C ASP A 123 21.69 -2.14 -19.58
N ASP A 124 21.91 -2.73 -18.44
CA ASP A 124 21.97 -4.17 -18.19
C ASP A 124 20.78 -4.70 -17.37
N GLY A 125 19.77 -3.85 -17.12
CA GLY A 125 18.62 -4.24 -16.31
C GLY A 125 17.74 -3.08 -15.91
N TRP A 126 16.97 -3.29 -14.84
CA TRP A 126 16.11 -2.28 -14.28
C TRP A 126 15.90 -2.48 -12.78
N GLN A 127 15.58 -1.41 -12.10
CA GLN A 127 15.32 -1.40 -10.66
C GLN A 127 13.93 -0.88 -10.37
N ALA A 128 13.34 -1.42 -9.32
CA ALA A 128 12.12 -0.89 -8.73
C ALA A 128 12.34 -0.65 -7.23
N GLU A 129 11.87 0.47 -6.75
CA GLU A 129 11.82 0.80 -5.34
C GLU A 129 10.37 0.98 -4.92
N TRP A 130 9.96 0.30 -3.85
CA TRP A 130 8.65 0.44 -3.24
C TRP A 130 8.80 0.75 -1.77
N PHE A 131 7.98 1.68 -1.29
CA PHE A 131 7.93 2.01 0.13
C PHE A 131 6.51 1.84 0.65
N PHE A 132 6.38 1.03 1.70
CA PHE A 132 5.13 0.69 2.39
C PHE A 132 5.10 1.38 3.76
N PRO A 133 4.46 2.56 3.90
CA PRO A 133 4.35 3.22 5.19
C PRO A 133 3.52 2.40 6.17
N PHE A 134 3.95 2.28 7.41
CA PHE A 134 3.18 1.59 8.46
C PHE A 134 1.81 2.23 8.70
N ALA A 135 1.72 3.54 8.52
CA ALA A 135 0.48 4.29 8.68
C ALA A 135 -0.59 3.93 7.62
N SER A 136 -0.21 3.41 6.45
CA SER A 136 -1.10 3.30 5.27
C SER A 136 -1.61 1.89 4.98
N LEU A 137 -1.74 1.05 5.98
CA LEU A 137 -2.15 -0.36 5.82
C LEU A 137 -3.66 -0.57 5.92
N GLU A 138 -4.45 0.48 5.85
CA GLU A 138 -5.89 0.37 5.86
C GLU A 138 -6.45 0.07 4.48
N THR A 139 -7.45 -0.76 4.46
CA THR A 139 -8.20 -1.11 3.27
C THR A 139 -9.67 -0.91 3.51
N PHE A 140 -10.32 -0.36 2.52
CA PHE A 140 -11.75 -0.13 2.50
C PHE A 140 -12.41 -1.14 1.56
N ASP A 141 -13.37 -1.91 2.04
CA ASP A 141 -14.23 -2.71 1.17
C ASP A 141 -15.48 -1.91 0.80
N PHE A 142 -15.51 -1.36 -0.43
CA PHE A 142 -16.67 -0.63 -0.96
C PHE A 142 -17.64 -1.52 -1.74
N ARG A 143 -17.54 -2.84 -1.66
CA ARG A 143 -18.52 -3.69 -2.33
C ARG A 143 -19.92 -3.35 -1.83
N LYS A 144 -20.83 -3.24 -2.80
CA LYS A 144 -22.26 -2.99 -2.55
C LYS A 144 -22.74 -3.82 -1.38
N ASN A 145 -23.05 -3.38 -0.25
CA ASN A 145 -23.56 -4.03 0.95
C ASN A 145 -22.56 -4.40 2.06
N SER A 146 -21.27 -4.30 1.88
CA SER A 146 -20.38 -4.46 3.03
C SER A 146 -19.92 -3.07 3.50
N LYS A 147 -20.74 -2.42 4.32
CA LYS A 147 -20.34 -1.24 5.13
C LYS A 147 -19.30 -1.61 6.20
N LYS A 148 -18.67 -2.77 6.06
CA LYS A 148 -17.66 -3.27 6.99
C LYS A 148 -16.30 -2.77 6.53
N ASN A 149 -15.79 -1.78 7.23
CA ASN A 149 -14.37 -1.47 7.19
C ASN A 149 -13.61 -2.65 7.74
N THR A 150 -12.80 -3.26 6.92
CA THR A 150 -11.86 -4.24 7.40
C THR A 150 -10.61 -3.49 7.82
N THR A 151 -10.62 -2.98 9.02
CA THR A 151 -9.49 -2.29 9.62
C THR A 151 -8.52 -3.33 10.14
N PHE A 152 -7.33 -3.39 9.57
CA PHE A 152 -6.29 -4.28 10.03
C PHE A 152 -5.24 -3.50 10.82
N GLN A 153 -4.95 -3.97 12.02
CA GLN A 153 -3.75 -3.52 12.72
C GLN A 153 -2.53 -4.17 12.06
N PRO A 154 -1.45 -3.42 11.78
CA PRO A 154 -0.21 -4.04 11.35
C PRO A 154 0.32 -4.97 12.45
N GLY A 155 0.68 -6.17 12.06
CA GLY A 155 1.33 -7.13 12.94
C GLY A 155 2.82 -6.83 13.11
N VAL A 156 3.44 -7.48 14.08
CA VAL A 156 4.91 -7.44 14.24
C VAL A 156 5.63 -8.33 13.22
N ASN A 157 4.94 -9.24 12.55
CA ASN A 157 5.51 -10.11 11.54
C ASN A 157 4.84 -9.85 10.19
N TRP A 158 5.64 -9.49 9.20
CA TRP A 158 5.20 -9.25 7.84
C TRP A 158 5.70 -10.35 6.91
N ALA A 159 4.80 -10.96 6.16
CA ALA A 159 5.15 -11.99 5.20
C ALA A 159 5.16 -11.42 3.79
N PHE A 160 6.22 -11.73 3.04
CA PHE A 160 6.41 -11.34 1.65
C PHE A 160 6.56 -12.57 0.78
N LYS A 161 6.02 -12.52 -0.42
CA LYS A 161 6.32 -13.45 -1.50
C LYS A 161 6.52 -12.65 -2.78
N PHE A 162 7.68 -12.84 -3.40
CA PHE A 162 8.09 -12.13 -4.59
C PHE A 162 8.02 -13.03 -5.82
N SER A 163 7.64 -12.46 -6.96
CA SER A 163 7.78 -13.14 -8.23
C SER A 163 8.16 -12.17 -9.34
N ARG A 164 8.91 -12.68 -10.32
CA ARG A 164 9.22 -12.00 -11.56
C ARG A 164 8.64 -12.79 -12.73
N ARG A 165 8.00 -12.08 -13.64
CA ARG A 165 7.66 -12.58 -14.96
C ARG A 165 8.57 -11.93 -15.98
N SER A 166 9.21 -12.74 -16.82
CA SER A 166 10.08 -12.29 -17.91
C SER A 166 9.59 -12.85 -19.25
N GLN A 167 9.69 -12.08 -20.31
CA GLN A 167 9.31 -12.46 -21.67
C GLN A 167 10.39 -12.19 -22.73
N THR A 168 11.59 -11.86 -22.33
CA THR A 168 12.66 -11.41 -23.23
C THR A 168 13.12 -12.46 -24.26
N THR A 169 12.80 -13.71 -24.06
CA THR A 169 13.16 -14.83 -24.97
C THR A 169 11.98 -15.32 -25.82
N GLY A 170 10.88 -14.56 -25.87
CA GLY A 170 9.65 -15.00 -26.54
C GLY A 170 8.83 -16.04 -25.76
N LYS A 171 9.38 -16.55 -24.64
CA LYS A 171 8.69 -17.45 -23.71
C LYS A 171 8.46 -16.72 -22.39
N THR A 172 7.25 -16.88 -21.84
CA THR A 172 6.98 -16.41 -20.49
C THR A 172 7.64 -17.32 -19.47
N VAL A 173 8.52 -16.75 -18.67
CA VAL A 173 9.11 -17.40 -17.51
C VAL A 173 8.60 -16.70 -16.25
N VAL A 174 8.11 -17.45 -15.28
CA VAL A 174 7.69 -16.95 -13.97
C VAL A 174 8.52 -17.62 -12.90
N THR A 175 9.25 -16.83 -12.17
CA THR A 175 10.04 -17.26 -11.02
C THR A 175 9.45 -16.71 -9.73
N GLN A 176 9.63 -17.43 -8.63
CA GLN A 176 9.08 -17.06 -7.33
C GLN A 176 10.07 -17.31 -6.21
N SER A 177 10.14 -16.39 -5.26
CA SER A 177 10.88 -16.61 -4.02
C SER A 177 10.13 -17.58 -3.08
N PRO A 178 10.81 -18.15 -2.08
CA PRO A 178 10.14 -18.63 -0.88
C PRO A 178 9.36 -17.49 -0.18
N VAL A 179 8.49 -17.86 0.75
CA VAL A 179 7.88 -16.88 1.64
C VAL A 179 8.93 -16.38 2.63
N VAL A 180 9.08 -15.07 2.73
CA VAL A 180 10.00 -14.41 3.65
C VAL A 180 9.17 -13.73 4.72
N VAL A 181 9.49 -13.97 6.00
CA VAL A 181 8.85 -13.30 7.12
C VAL A 181 9.87 -12.39 7.78
N VAL A 182 9.50 -11.12 7.90
CA VAL A 182 10.28 -10.09 8.58
C VAL A 182 9.59 -9.75 9.90
N SER A 183 10.32 -9.88 11.01
CA SER A 183 9.87 -9.44 12.33
C SER A 183 10.28 -8.00 12.56
N ILE A 184 9.32 -7.17 12.97
CA ILE A 184 9.46 -5.75 13.24
C ILE A 184 9.45 -5.57 14.75
N PRO A 185 10.41 -4.85 15.35
CA PRO A 185 10.40 -4.54 16.77
C PRO A 185 9.10 -3.85 17.20
N ALA A 186 8.56 -4.24 18.35
CA ALA A 186 7.27 -3.74 18.82
C ALA A 186 7.28 -2.21 18.98
N GLU A 187 8.37 -1.64 19.48
CA GLU A 187 8.55 -0.20 19.65
C GLU A 187 8.49 0.59 18.33
N VAL A 188 8.81 -0.05 17.21
CA VAL A 188 8.73 0.56 15.87
C VAL A 188 7.29 0.55 15.34
N ILE A 189 6.55 -0.54 15.55
CA ILE A 189 5.23 -0.73 14.93
C ILE A 189 4.07 -0.28 15.84
N ASP A 190 4.24 -0.27 17.15
CA ASP A 190 3.16 0.04 18.11
C ASP A 190 2.53 1.43 17.94
N PRO A 191 3.25 2.51 17.58
CA PRO A 191 2.63 3.80 17.30
C PRO A 191 1.55 3.71 16.21
N TYR A 192 1.75 2.85 15.20
CA TYR A 192 0.85 2.66 14.05
C TYR A 192 -0.30 1.69 14.35
N ARG A 193 -0.33 1.09 15.53
CA ARG A 193 -1.38 0.16 15.98
C ARG A 193 -2.36 0.84 16.93
N GLN A 194 -2.05 2.03 17.40
CA GLN A 194 -2.79 2.71 18.45
C GLN A 194 -4.16 3.19 17.98
N VAL A 195 -4.26 3.78 16.80
CA VAL A 195 -5.49 4.35 16.26
C VAL A 195 -5.92 3.62 14.99
N LEU A 196 -7.21 3.36 14.85
CA LEU A 196 -7.81 2.73 13.69
C LEU A 196 -9.03 3.52 13.20
N PHE A 197 -9.29 3.50 11.89
CA PHE A 197 -10.56 3.94 11.34
C PHE A 197 -11.61 2.81 11.49
N ALA A 198 -12.55 2.95 12.40
CA ALA A 198 -13.63 1.99 12.57
C ALA A 198 -14.72 2.15 11.49
N SER A 199 -14.90 3.37 10.97
CA SER A 199 -15.74 3.64 9.80
C SER A 199 -15.23 4.87 9.06
N LEU A 200 -15.56 4.94 7.77
CA LEU A 200 -15.27 6.08 6.91
C LEU A 200 -16.44 6.22 5.93
N ASN A 201 -17.08 7.36 5.87
CA ASN A 201 -18.26 7.60 5.05
C ASN A 201 -18.12 8.93 4.31
N SER A 202 -18.79 9.02 3.15
CA SER A 202 -18.97 10.26 2.41
C SER A 202 -20.45 10.41 2.10
N ASP A 203 -21.03 11.54 2.50
CA ASP A 203 -22.43 11.85 2.27
C ASP A 203 -22.51 13.13 1.42
N LYS A 204 -23.37 13.15 0.39
CA LYS A 204 -23.61 14.34 -0.42
C LYS A 204 -24.29 15.42 0.40
N LYS A 205 -23.85 16.67 0.27
CA LYS A 205 -24.48 17.83 0.91
C LYS A 205 -24.32 19.08 0.04
N GLY A 206 -25.40 19.51 -0.59
CA GLY A 206 -25.35 20.66 -1.50
C GLY A 206 -24.30 20.46 -2.59
N ASN A 207 -23.42 21.42 -2.79
CA ASN A 207 -22.33 21.41 -3.78
C ASN A 207 -21.08 20.71 -3.28
N GLY A 208 -21.12 20.03 -2.15
CA GLY A 208 -19.98 19.35 -1.57
C GLY A 208 -20.33 17.98 -1.01
N VAL A 209 -19.43 17.48 -0.22
CA VAL A 209 -19.61 16.23 0.52
C VAL A 209 -19.25 16.44 1.99
N ILE A 210 -19.91 15.69 2.87
CA ILE A 210 -19.46 15.55 4.25
C ILE A 210 -18.66 14.26 4.33
N ILE A 211 -17.40 14.36 4.70
CA ILE A 211 -16.56 13.21 5.02
C ILE A 211 -16.62 13.00 6.53
N SER A 212 -16.96 11.81 6.96
CA SER A 212 -17.01 11.43 8.36
C SER A 212 -16.25 10.14 8.63
N ALA A 213 -15.59 10.07 9.78
CA ALA A 213 -14.87 8.90 10.23
C ALA A 213 -15.12 8.63 11.72
N ALA A 214 -15.24 7.36 12.06
CA ALA A 214 -15.13 6.92 13.44
C ALA A 214 -13.72 6.39 13.68
N LEU A 215 -13.03 6.96 14.66
CA LEU A 215 -11.72 6.54 15.11
C LEU A 215 -11.86 5.67 16.36
N ARG A 216 -11.01 4.67 16.50
CA ARG A 216 -10.93 3.83 17.68
C ARG A 216 -9.50 3.77 18.19
N ASN A 217 -9.32 4.10 19.46
CA ASN A 217 -8.06 3.86 20.15
C ASN A 217 -8.03 2.41 20.67
N THR A 218 -7.05 1.64 20.23
CA THR A 218 -6.88 0.24 20.62
C THR A 218 -5.88 0.06 21.74
N SER A 219 -5.17 1.14 22.15
CA SER A 219 -4.18 1.10 23.20
C SER A 219 -4.79 1.26 24.60
N ALA A 220 -4.02 0.95 25.61
CA ALA A 220 -4.37 1.21 27.00
C ALA A 220 -4.05 2.65 27.44
N LYS A 221 -3.47 3.46 26.56
CA LYS A 221 -3.13 4.87 26.79
C LYS A 221 -4.03 5.77 25.97
N GLU A 222 -4.30 6.96 26.46
CA GLU A 222 -4.96 8.02 25.70
C GLU A 222 -4.10 8.39 24.47
N PHE A 223 -4.76 8.68 23.38
CA PHE A 223 -4.14 9.27 22.19
C PHE A 223 -4.60 10.71 22.01
N THR A 224 -3.64 11.62 21.80
CA THR A 224 -3.91 13.02 21.45
C THR A 224 -3.19 13.34 20.14
N GLY A 225 -3.89 14.00 19.22
CA GLY A 225 -3.35 14.34 17.92
C GLY A 225 -4.34 15.13 17.08
N LYS A 226 -4.23 15.01 15.76
CA LYS A 226 -5.11 15.68 14.80
C LYS A 226 -5.56 14.71 13.72
N VAL A 227 -6.71 15.01 13.11
CA VAL A 227 -7.14 14.39 11.85
C VAL A 227 -7.10 15.48 10.77
N LYS A 228 -6.33 15.20 9.71
CA LYS A 228 -6.24 16.04 8.52
C LYS A 228 -7.05 15.39 7.40
N PHE A 229 -7.85 16.20 6.72
CA PHE A 229 -8.65 15.79 5.56
C PHE A 229 -7.96 16.31 4.30
N TYR A 230 -7.62 15.41 3.39
CA TYR A 230 -6.94 15.74 2.15
C TYR A 230 -7.85 15.54 0.96
N LEU A 231 -7.93 16.54 0.09
CA LEU A 231 -8.60 16.45 -1.20
C LEU A 231 -7.56 16.33 -2.31
N HIS A 232 -7.74 15.34 -3.17
CA HIS A 232 -6.93 15.10 -4.37
C HIS A 232 -7.72 15.54 -5.61
N SER A 233 -7.18 16.48 -6.36
CA SER A 233 -7.69 16.91 -7.66
C SER A 233 -6.59 16.73 -8.71
N GLY A 234 -6.62 15.62 -9.42
CA GLY A 234 -5.55 15.27 -10.35
C GLY A 234 -4.21 15.06 -9.62
N LYS A 235 -3.22 15.95 -9.86
CA LYS A 235 -1.92 15.93 -9.17
C LYS A 235 -1.88 16.78 -7.91
N ASP A 236 -2.87 17.63 -7.71
CA ASP A 236 -2.91 18.54 -6.58
C ASP A 236 -3.50 17.87 -5.36
N ILE A 237 -2.81 18.01 -4.24
CA ILE A 237 -3.21 17.47 -2.94
C ILE A 237 -3.25 18.65 -1.96
N LYS A 238 -4.41 18.89 -1.35
CA LYS A 238 -4.55 19.97 -0.36
C LYS A 238 -5.18 19.44 0.93
N VAL A 239 -4.74 19.97 2.06
CA VAL A 239 -5.45 19.85 3.34
C VAL A 239 -6.65 20.78 3.29
N VAL A 240 -7.85 20.23 3.39
CA VAL A 240 -9.10 21.00 3.36
C VAL A 240 -9.69 21.21 4.75
N ALA A 241 -9.32 20.38 5.72
CA ALA A 241 -9.70 20.55 7.12
C ALA A 241 -8.70 19.88 8.06
N THR A 242 -8.64 20.38 9.28
CA THR A 242 -7.87 19.77 10.37
C THR A 242 -8.70 19.85 11.66
N GLN A 243 -8.79 18.74 12.39
CA GLN A 243 -9.52 18.66 13.66
C GLN A 243 -8.61 18.04 14.74
N ASN A 244 -8.56 18.68 15.91
CA ASN A 244 -7.90 18.08 17.06
C ASN A 244 -8.72 16.91 17.58
N VAL A 245 -8.05 15.85 17.98
CA VAL A 245 -8.69 14.64 18.54
C VAL A 245 -8.04 14.23 19.84
N ARG A 246 -8.87 13.81 20.76
CA ARG A 246 -8.47 13.19 22.03
C ARG A 246 -9.27 11.92 22.21
N LEU A 247 -8.57 10.79 22.10
CA LEU A 247 -9.15 9.46 22.14
C LEU A 247 -8.80 8.80 23.48
N PRO A 248 -9.76 8.62 24.39
CA PRO A 248 -9.52 7.88 25.62
C PRO A 248 -8.94 6.49 25.35
N ALA A 249 -8.28 5.91 26.33
CA ALA A 249 -7.84 4.52 26.28
C ALA A 249 -9.03 3.60 25.92
N LYS A 250 -8.85 2.73 24.90
CA LYS A 250 -9.90 1.84 24.37
C LYS A 250 -11.18 2.55 23.89
N GLY A 251 -11.17 3.88 23.83
CA GLY A 251 -12.30 4.70 23.43
C GLY A 251 -12.46 4.88 21.92
N ALA A 252 -13.54 5.56 21.55
CA ALA A 252 -13.81 5.94 20.16
C ALA A 252 -14.18 7.42 20.08
N PHE A 253 -13.96 8.02 18.90
CA PHE A 253 -14.29 9.39 18.60
C PHE A 253 -14.75 9.51 17.15
N ARG A 254 -15.67 10.43 16.87
CA ARG A 254 -16.10 10.73 15.50
C ARG A 254 -15.59 12.09 15.07
N VAL A 255 -15.07 12.13 13.86
CA VAL A 255 -14.70 13.36 13.17
C VAL A 255 -15.55 13.51 11.93
N SER A 256 -15.85 14.73 11.55
CA SER A 256 -16.57 15.00 10.31
C SER A 256 -16.22 16.39 9.81
N SER A 257 -16.06 16.54 8.50
CA SER A 257 -15.80 17.82 7.87
C SER A 257 -16.56 17.94 6.55
N PRO A 258 -17.18 19.11 6.28
CA PRO A 258 -17.59 19.45 4.94
C PRO A 258 -16.36 19.63 4.06
N VAL A 259 -16.45 19.18 2.83
CA VAL A 259 -15.42 19.35 1.79
C VAL A 259 -16.12 19.93 0.56
N ASP A 260 -15.75 21.16 0.21
CA ASP A 260 -16.24 21.80 -1.01
C ASP A 260 -15.49 21.23 -2.21
N LEU A 261 -16.24 20.80 -3.22
CA LEU A 261 -15.67 20.23 -4.43
C LEU A 261 -15.46 21.34 -5.47
N PRO A 262 -14.30 21.36 -6.15
CA PRO A 262 -14.09 22.28 -7.27
C PRO A 262 -15.09 22.02 -8.41
N GLU A 263 -15.63 23.09 -8.99
CA GLU A 263 -16.74 23.03 -9.97
C GLU A 263 -16.43 22.26 -11.25
N LEU A 264 -15.17 22.16 -11.64
CA LEU A 264 -14.77 21.68 -12.97
C LEU A 264 -14.22 20.25 -13.03
N ALA A 265 -14.02 19.57 -11.91
CA ALA A 265 -13.47 18.22 -11.94
C ALA A 265 -14.53 17.15 -11.73
N VAL A 266 -14.44 16.09 -12.53
CA VAL A 266 -15.43 14.99 -12.55
C VAL A 266 -15.20 14.01 -11.41
N LYS A 267 -13.94 13.81 -11.00
CA LYS A 267 -13.54 12.81 -10.00
C LYS A 267 -12.52 13.38 -9.04
N PHE A 268 -12.76 13.12 -7.77
CA PHE A 268 -11.87 13.48 -6.67
C PHE A 268 -11.60 12.24 -5.82
N ASN A 269 -10.51 12.30 -5.08
CA ASN A 269 -10.30 11.37 -3.98
C ASN A 269 -10.12 12.17 -2.70
N VAL A 270 -10.63 11.64 -1.61
CA VAL A 270 -10.37 12.15 -0.26
C VAL A 270 -9.70 11.06 0.54
N HIS A 271 -8.67 11.41 1.29
CA HIS A 271 -8.15 10.56 2.34
C HIS A 271 -8.00 11.34 3.65
N LEU A 272 -7.93 10.62 4.74
CA LEU A 272 -7.73 11.16 6.07
C LEU A 272 -6.40 10.67 6.63
N GLU A 273 -5.69 11.57 7.29
CA GLU A 273 -4.52 11.22 8.08
C GLU A 273 -4.77 11.51 9.54
N VAL A 274 -4.52 10.53 10.40
CA VAL A 274 -4.38 10.75 11.84
C VAL A 274 -2.91 11.00 12.11
N VAL A 275 -2.59 12.14 12.67
CA VAL A 275 -1.23 12.51 13.06
C VAL A 275 -1.13 12.64 14.57
N ASP A 276 0.04 12.34 15.13
CA ASP A 276 0.33 12.55 16.55
C ASP A 276 0.61 14.02 16.89
N GLN A 277 1.03 14.29 18.11
CA GLN A 277 1.36 15.65 18.58
C GLN A 277 2.58 16.25 17.86
N GLU A 278 3.46 15.42 17.31
CA GLU A 278 4.63 15.84 16.53
C GLU A 278 4.33 15.92 15.03
N ASP A 279 3.03 15.85 14.65
CA ASP A 279 2.53 15.91 13.28
C ASP A 279 2.98 14.72 12.40
N ARG A 280 3.38 13.59 13.02
CA ARG A 280 3.77 12.37 12.32
C ARG A 280 2.52 11.55 12.00
N PRO A 281 2.33 11.11 10.75
CA PRO A 281 1.22 10.22 10.39
C PRO A 281 1.32 8.89 11.14
N VAL A 282 0.29 8.57 11.93
CA VAL A 282 0.15 7.27 12.60
C VAL A 282 -0.89 6.39 11.93
N ARG A 283 -1.81 7.01 11.16
CA ARG A 283 -2.79 6.28 10.36
C ARG A 283 -3.22 7.09 9.14
N ILE A 284 -3.25 6.44 7.99
CA ILE A 284 -3.71 7.01 6.72
C ILE A 284 -4.82 6.12 6.18
N SER A 285 -5.97 6.71 5.87
CA SER A 285 -7.09 5.96 5.29
C SER A 285 -6.80 5.57 3.84
N ALA A 286 -7.57 4.61 3.31
CA ALA A 286 -7.66 4.43 1.88
C ALA A 286 -8.31 5.67 1.23
N ASP A 287 -8.01 5.90 -0.06
CA ASP A 287 -8.67 6.93 -0.84
C ASP A 287 -10.16 6.63 -0.99
N ILE A 288 -10.99 7.63 -0.74
CA ILE A 288 -12.42 7.60 -0.98
C ILE A 288 -12.65 8.30 -2.32
N PRO A 289 -13.05 7.57 -3.35
CA PRO A 289 -13.42 8.19 -4.61
C PRO A 289 -14.74 8.95 -4.45
N ILE A 290 -14.77 10.20 -4.89
CA ILE A 290 -15.94 11.05 -4.90
C ILE A 290 -16.20 11.45 -6.35
N GLU A 291 -17.38 11.11 -6.85
CA GLU A 291 -17.84 11.58 -8.15
C GLU A 291 -18.52 12.94 -7.95
N ASN A 292 -18.18 13.90 -8.81
CA ASN A 292 -18.81 15.20 -8.78
C ASN A 292 -20.28 15.04 -9.21
N PRO A 293 -21.25 15.36 -8.32
CA PRO A 293 -22.65 15.18 -8.62
C PRO A 293 -23.20 16.13 -9.72
N TRP A 294 -22.40 17.12 -10.14
CA TRP A 294 -22.83 18.20 -11.04
C TRP A 294 -22.40 17.99 -12.49
N VAL A 295 -21.70 16.91 -12.79
CA VAL A 295 -21.34 16.56 -14.16
C VAL A 295 -22.26 15.42 -14.59
N ASP A 296 -23.45 15.77 -15.09
CA ASP A 296 -24.29 14.83 -15.84
C ASP A 296 -23.60 14.52 -17.19
N PHE A 297 -23.45 13.25 -17.49
CA PHE A 297 -22.95 12.76 -18.77
C PHE A 297 -24.11 12.56 -19.76
#